data_b5100f8491271176e3d2b6f0ab45fd19
#
_entry.id   b5100f8491271176e3d2b6f0ab45fd19
#
_cell.length_a   1.000
_cell.length_b   1.000
_cell.length_c   1.000
_cell.angle_alpha   90.00
_cell.angle_beta   90.00
_cell.angle_gamma   90.00
#
_symmetry.space_group_name_H-M   'P 1'
#
loop_
_entity.id
_entity.type
_entity.pdbx_description
1 polymer ?
#
loop_
_entity_poly.entity_id
_entity_poly.type
_entity_poly.pdbx_seq_one_letter_code
_entity_poly.pdbx_strand_id
1 'polypeptide(L)' 'YVTVPDFTGYTVADANYVAGLNMVQISVSGSSAETATVTAQSIEAGEQVKQGTVITLTFVDTANTETGAG' A
#
# COMPACT_ATOMS: atom_id res chain seq x y z
N TYR A 1 1.36 4.69 20.02
CA TYR A 1 0.67 3.90 18.98
C TYR A 1 0.08 4.83 17.94
N VAL A 2 0.02 4.36 16.72
CA VAL A 2 -0.60 5.10 15.61
C VAL A 2 -1.64 4.20 14.95
N THR A 3 -2.60 4.82 14.27
CA THR A 3 -3.65 4.07 13.59
C THR A 3 -3.21 3.75 12.16
N VAL A 4 -3.40 2.51 11.75
CA VAL A 4 -3.09 2.08 10.39
C VAL A 4 -4.08 2.71 9.42
N PRO A 5 -3.59 3.45 8.41
CA PRO A 5 -4.49 4.04 7.42
C PRO A 5 -4.97 2.99 6.42
N ASP A 6 -6.04 3.33 5.70
CA ASP A 6 -6.55 2.48 4.63
C ASP A 6 -5.80 2.83 3.34
N PHE A 7 -4.91 1.94 2.92
CA PHE A 7 -4.10 2.15 1.72
C PHE A 7 -4.78 1.65 0.44
N THR A 8 -5.93 1.00 0.55
CA THR A 8 -6.59 0.39 -0.61
C THR A 8 -6.83 1.42 -1.71
N GLY A 9 -6.41 1.08 -2.92
CA GLY A 9 -6.56 1.96 -4.08
C GLY A 9 -5.43 2.97 -4.26
N TYR A 10 -4.49 3.05 -3.33
CA TYR A 10 -3.37 3.99 -3.45
C TYR A 10 -2.28 3.39 -4.34
N THR A 11 -1.57 4.25 -5.05
CA THR A 11 -0.35 3.87 -5.76
C THR A 11 0.80 3.79 -4.77
N VAL A 12 1.96 3.28 -5.22
CA VAL A 12 3.15 3.20 -4.35
C VAL A 12 3.51 4.58 -3.82
N ALA A 13 3.51 5.60 -4.67
CA ALA A 13 3.87 6.96 -4.25
C ALA A 13 2.89 7.50 -3.21
N ASP A 14 1.60 7.32 -3.44
CA ASP A 14 0.57 7.79 -2.51
C ASP A 14 0.64 7.04 -1.19
N ALA A 15 0.85 5.73 -1.24
CA ALA A 15 0.97 4.91 -0.04
C ALA A 15 2.17 5.35 0.81
N ASN A 16 3.31 5.62 0.17
CA ASN A 16 4.49 6.12 0.88
C ASN A 16 4.22 7.45 1.55
N TYR A 17 3.54 8.35 0.86
CA TYR A 17 3.21 9.66 1.42
C TYR A 17 2.31 9.52 2.66
N VAL A 18 1.26 8.73 2.55
CA VAL A 18 0.31 8.53 3.65
C VAL A 18 0.98 7.80 4.82
N ALA A 19 1.85 6.83 4.53
CA ALA A 19 2.60 6.14 5.57
C ALA A 19 3.45 7.11 6.37
N GLY A 20 4.13 8.02 5.69
CA GLY A 20 4.93 9.05 6.35
C GLY A 20 4.10 9.95 7.25
N LEU A 21 2.90 10.34 6.79
CA LEU A 21 2.00 11.17 7.59
C LEU A 21 1.52 10.46 8.85
N ASN A 22 1.45 9.14 8.83
CA ASN A 22 0.94 8.34 9.94
C ASN A 22 2.04 7.65 10.74
N MET A 23 3.29 7.98 10.45
CA MET A 23 4.47 7.46 11.18
C MET A 23 4.59 5.95 11.13
N VAL A 24 4.22 5.34 9.99
CA VAL A 24 4.43 3.92 9.72
C VAL A 24 5.25 3.77 8.46
N GLN A 25 5.71 2.56 8.19
CA GLN A 25 6.45 2.25 6.97
C GLN A 25 5.66 1.26 6.14
N ILE A 26 5.95 1.20 4.86
CA ILE A 26 5.30 0.21 3.99
C ILE A 26 6.35 -0.63 3.30
N SER A 27 5.97 -1.86 2.96
CA SER A 27 6.75 -2.76 2.14
C SER A 27 5.92 -3.10 0.91
N VAL A 28 6.53 -2.99 -0.26
CA VAL A 28 5.83 -3.24 -1.53
C VAL A 28 5.89 -4.73 -1.84
N SER A 29 4.74 -5.32 -2.12
CA SER A 29 4.63 -6.70 -2.55
C SER A 29 3.83 -6.74 -3.84
N GLY A 30 4.13 -7.67 -4.72
CA GLY A 30 3.48 -7.77 -6.02
C GLY A 30 4.09 -6.80 -7.02
N SER A 31 3.26 -6.04 -7.73
CA SER A 31 3.74 -5.12 -8.74
C SER A 31 4.31 -3.85 -8.15
N SER A 32 5.44 -3.38 -8.68
CA SER A 32 6.01 -2.09 -8.30
C SER A 32 5.81 -1.02 -9.37
N ALA A 33 4.94 -1.28 -10.34
CA ALA A 33 4.65 -0.30 -11.40
C ALA A 33 3.99 0.95 -10.83
N GLU A 34 4.23 2.09 -11.48
CA GLU A 34 3.65 3.36 -11.03
C GLU A 34 2.13 3.37 -11.04
N THR A 35 1.53 2.55 -11.89
CA THR A 35 0.08 2.45 -12.01
C THR A 35 -0.53 1.37 -11.13
N ALA A 36 0.29 0.59 -10.44
CA ALA A 36 -0.21 -0.43 -9.53
C ALA A 36 -0.85 0.19 -8.31
N THR A 37 -1.91 -0.43 -7.84
CA THR A 37 -2.65 0.06 -6.67
C THR A 37 -2.75 -1.04 -5.61
N VAL A 38 -2.93 -0.62 -4.36
CA VAL A 38 -3.03 -1.54 -3.24
C VAL A 38 -4.36 -2.28 -3.29
N THR A 39 -4.30 -3.60 -3.21
CA THR A 39 -5.49 -4.44 -3.13
C THR A 39 -5.63 -5.11 -1.77
N ALA A 40 -4.53 -5.20 -1.02
CA ALA A 40 -4.55 -5.82 0.31
C ALA A 40 -3.42 -5.23 1.15
N GLN A 41 -3.59 -5.26 2.45
CA GLN A 41 -2.56 -4.84 3.39
C GLN A 41 -2.45 -5.85 4.53
N SER A 42 -1.24 -6.05 5.03
CA SER A 42 -0.98 -7.08 6.04
C SER A 42 -1.60 -6.76 7.40
N ILE A 43 -1.82 -5.48 7.67
CA ILE A 43 -2.45 -5.01 8.90
C ILE A 43 -3.68 -4.22 8.49
N GLU A 44 -4.82 -4.54 9.04
CA GLU A 44 -6.07 -3.91 8.63
C GLU A 44 -6.12 -2.43 8.99
N ALA A 45 -6.79 -1.66 8.15
CA ALA A 45 -7.03 -0.25 8.43
C ALA A 45 -7.80 -0.11 9.75
N GLY A 46 -7.40 0.87 10.54
CA GLY A 46 -8.00 1.09 11.84
C GLY A 46 -7.31 0.40 13.00
N GLU A 47 -6.43 -0.56 12.71
CA GLU A 47 -5.63 -1.21 13.76
C GLU A 47 -4.63 -0.22 14.35
N GLN A 48 -4.29 -0.41 15.62
CA GLN A 48 -3.28 0.42 16.26
C GLN A 48 -1.97 -0.33 16.35
N VAL A 49 -0.90 0.32 15.93
CA VAL A 49 0.44 -0.26 15.91
C VAL A 49 1.44 0.78 16.41
N LYS A 50 2.63 0.31 16.76
CA LYS A 50 3.70 1.21 17.18
C LYS A 50 4.21 2.00 15.97
N GLN A 51 4.69 3.21 16.23
CA GLN A 51 5.34 4.01 15.20
C GLN A 51 6.47 3.22 14.56
N GLY A 52 6.62 3.35 13.25
CA GLY A 52 7.66 2.65 12.52
C GLY A 52 7.32 1.21 12.15
N THR A 53 6.12 0.74 12.51
CA THR A 53 5.69 -0.61 12.10
C THR A 53 5.62 -0.69 10.58
N VAL A 54 6.12 -1.81 10.03
CA VAL A 54 6.11 -2.04 8.58
C VAL A 54 4.81 -2.75 8.20
N ILE A 55 4.10 -2.18 7.25
CA ILE A 55 2.86 -2.75 6.72
C ILE A 55 3.15 -3.22 5.30
N THR A 56 2.96 -4.51 5.03
CA THR A 56 3.16 -5.05 3.68
C THR A 56 1.90 -4.79 2.87
N LEU A 57 2.07 -4.08 1.76
CA LEU A 57 0.98 -3.76 0.85
C LEU A 57 1.14 -4.57 -0.43
N THR A 58 0.05 -5.21 -0.84
CA THR A 58 0.03 -5.95 -2.11
C THR A 58 -0.49 -5.03 -3.20
N PHE A 59 0.32 -4.81 -4.21
CA PHE A 59 -0.01 -3.95 -5.34
C PHE A 59 -0.31 -4.79 -6.56
N VAL A 60 -1.35 -4.42 -7.28
CA VAL A 60 -1.71 -5.06 -8.55
C VAL A 60 -1.82 -3.98 -9.62
N ASP A 61 -1.15 -4.20 -10.74
CA ASP A 61 -1.18 -3.29 -11.88
C ASP A 61 -2.24 -3.77 -12.87
N THR A 62 -3.46 -3.28 -12.69
CA THR A 62 -4.57 -3.67 -13.55
C THR A 62 -4.42 -3.13 -14.98
N ALA A 63 -3.80 -1.98 -15.12
CA ALA A 63 -3.55 -1.43 -16.46
C ALA A 63 -2.59 -2.32 -17.24
N ASN A 64 -1.54 -2.81 -16.58
CA ASN A 64 -0.59 -3.71 -17.22
C ASN A 64 -1.25 -5.04 -17.58
N THR A 65 -2.10 -5.54 -16.71
CA THR A 65 -2.84 -6.78 -16.96
C THR A 65 -3.70 -6.64 -18.20
N GLU A 66 -4.37 -5.55 -18.31
CA GLU A 66 -5.22 -5.24 -19.46
C GLU A 66 -4.41 -5.19 -20.74
N THR A 67 -3.29 -4.53 -20.70
CA THR A 67 -2.38 -4.42 -21.84
C THR A 67 -1.86 -5.79 -22.24
N GLY A 68 -1.51 -6.59 -21.26
CA GLY A 68 -1.01 -7.93 -21.49
C GLY A 68 -2.03 -8.83 -22.15
N ALA A 69 -3.29 -8.62 -21.86
CA ALA A 69 -4.36 -9.38 -22.47
C ALA A 69 -4.62 -8.95 -23.91
N GLY A 70 -4.32 -7.71 -24.20
CA GLY A 70 -4.44 -7.18 -25.54
C GLY A 70 -3.24 -7.60 -26.38
#